data_11b3225072e833c4b99aec3b19315db2
#
_entry.id   11b3225072e833c4b99aec3b19315db2
#
_cell.length_a   1.000
_cell.length_b   1.000
_cell.length_c   1.000
_cell.angle_alpha   90.00
_cell.angle_beta   90.00
_cell.angle_gamma   90.00
#
_symmetry.space_group_name_H-M   'P 1'
#
loop_
_entity.id
_entity.type
_entity.pdbx_description
1 polymer ?
#
loop_
_entity_poly.entity_id
_entity_poly.type
_entity_poly.pdbx_seq_one_letter_code
_entity_poly.pdbx_strand_id
1 'polypeptide(L)'
;MTVLRPVFEHEVTLPATAMEGEAAAAAVRVRLAALLMQFAKHPHMLIEGLHCRSVKEYTNDAGATVLERELVAGHAVFHDTVTVTEDRVVFAVPETGDMKASTFAISLEGGDGKDLVLRFHYEEDETVKLPAHIEGLRTKAWKAKDQDLAAWCAKHLGI
;
A
#
# COMPACT_ATOMS: atom_id res chain seq x y z
N MET A 1 6.97 3.65 -24.23
CA MET A 1 7.31 2.76 -23.09
C MET A 1 7.30 3.56 -21.79
N THR A 2 6.61 3.08 -20.78
CA THR A 2 6.60 3.72 -19.47
C THR A 2 7.82 3.29 -18.68
N VAL A 3 8.56 4.26 -18.15
CA VAL A 3 9.67 4.02 -17.23
C VAL A 3 9.31 4.64 -15.89
N LEU A 4 9.27 3.82 -14.84
CA LEU A 4 8.99 4.28 -13.48
C LEU A 4 10.29 4.67 -12.79
N ARG A 5 10.23 5.71 -11.97
CA ARG A 5 11.35 6.13 -11.12
C ARG A 5 10.90 6.22 -9.65
N PRO A 6 11.78 5.94 -8.70
CA PRO A 6 11.49 6.17 -7.28
C PRO A 6 11.28 7.67 -7.02
N VAL A 7 10.26 8.00 -6.24
CA VAL A 7 9.98 9.40 -5.87
C VAL A 7 9.95 9.63 -4.36
N PHE A 8 9.62 8.59 -3.58
CA PHE A 8 9.57 8.71 -2.13
C PHE A 8 9.62 7.33 -1.49
N GLU A 9 10.28 7.23 -0.35
CA GLU A 9 10.31 6.03 0.48
C GLU A 9 10.43 6.43 1.94
N HIS A 10 9.68 5.77 2.81
CA HIS A 10 9.84 5.91 4.25
C HIS A 10 9.39 4.64 4.98
N GLU A 11 9.67 4.56 6.26
CA GLU A 11 9.36 3.43 7.10
C GLU A 11 8.50 3.85 8.29
N VAL A 12 7.62 2.94 8.71
CA VAL A 12 6.90 3.06 9.98
C VAL A 12 7.11 1.76 10.76
N THR A 13 7.61 1.88 11.97
CA THR A 13 7.85 0.74 12.85
C THR A 13 6.62 0.48 13.70
N LEU A 14 6.17 -0.77 13.73
CA LEU A 14 5.12 -1.23 14.63
C LEU A 14 5.79 -1.99 15.79
N PRO A 15 5.56 -1.57 17.04
CA PRO A 15 6.17 -2.23 18.18
C PRO A 15 5.56 -3.62 18.38
N ALA A 16 6.24 -4.64 17.91
CA ALA A 16 5.80 -6.02 17.97
C ALA A 16 6.73 -6.86 18.86
N THR A 17 7.15 -6.27 19.96
CA THR A 17 8.14 -6.85 20.87
C THR A 17 7.71 -8.14 21.57
N ALA A 18 6.41 -8.46 21.56
CA ALA A 18 5.88 -9.66 22.19
C ALA A 18 5.89 -10.89 21.27
N MET A 19 6.33 -10.75 20.02
CA MET A 19 6.35 -11.86 19.07
C MET A 19 7.68 -12.62 19.18
N GLU A 20 7.60 -13.84 19.64
CA GLU A 20 8.74 -14.73 19.71
C GLU A 20 8.57 -15.87 18.73
N GLY A 21 9.63 -16.15 17.96
CA GLY A 21 9.69 -17.28 17.05
C GLY A 21 9.10 -16.99 15.67
N GLU A 22 9.56 -17.76 14.71
CA GLU A 22 9.22 -17.62 13.28
C GLU A 22 7.72 -17.86 13.03
N ALA A 23 7.11 -18.79 13.76
CA ALA A 23 5.69 -19.10 13.60
C ALA A 23 4.80 -17.92 14.01
N ALA A 24 5.15 -17.24 15.10
CA ALA A 24 4.41 -16.06 15.57
C ALA A 24 4.57 -14.90 14.58
N ALA A 25 5.77 -14.69 14.08
CA ALA A 25 6.06 -13.67 13.07
C ALA A 25 5.26 -13.92 11.79
N ALA A 26 5.23 -15.17 11.31
CA ALA A 26 4.46 -15.54 10.12
C ALA A 26 2.95 -15.30 10.33
N ALA A 27 2.41 -15.65 11.48
CA ALA A 27 0.99 -15.45 11.81
C ALA A 27 0.63 -13.95 11.82
N VAL A 28 1.48 -13.10 12.35
CA VAL A 28 1.24 -11.66 12.37
C VAL A 28 1.32 -11.07 10.97
N ARG A 29 2.28 -11.51 10.14
CA ARG A 29 2.35 -11.05 8.75
C ARG A 29 1.11 -11.44 7.96
N VAL A 30 0.57 -12.65 8.17
CA VAL A 30 -0.69 -13.07 7.54
C VAL A 30 -1.85 -12.16 7.96
N ARG A 31 -1.96 -11.85 9.24
CA ARG A 31 -2.99 -10.93 9.74
C ARG A 31 -2.82 -9.52 9.18
N LEU A 32 -1.59 -9.05 9.10
CA LEU A 32 -1.29 -7.73 8.54
C LEU A 32 -1.63 -7.67 7.07
N ALA A 33 -1.28 -8.69 6.29
CA ALA A 33 -1.67 -8.77 4.87
C ALA A 33 -3.19 -8.74 4.70
N ALA A 34 -3.93 -9.45 5.56
CA ALA A 34 -5.39 -9.43 5.54
C ALA A 34 -5.96 -8.03 5.85
N LEU A 35 -5.36 -7.31 6.78
CA LEU A 35 -5.76 -5.92 7.09
C LEU A 35 -5.47 -4.99 5.91
N LEU A 36 -4.34 -5.15 5.25
CA LEU A 36 -4.00 -4.36 4.06
C LEU A 36 -4.95 -4.66 2.88
N MET A 37 -5.38 -5.91 2.74
CA MET A 37 -6.42 -6.27 1.77
C MET A 37 -7.75 -5.62 2.10
N GLN A 38 -8.12 -5.56 3.37
CA GLN A 38 -9.33 -4.87 3.82
C GLN A 38 -9.26 -3.38 3.49
N PHE A 39 -8.11 -2.74 3.73
CA PHE A 39 -7.86 -1.36 3.32
C PHE A 39 -8.01 -1.20 1.80
N ALA A 40 -7.43 -2.12 1.02
CA ALA A 40 -7.52 -2.07 -0.44
C ALA A 40 -8.97 -2.15 -0.93
N LYS A 41 -9.80 -2.98 -0.30
CA LYS A 41 -11.21 -3.13 -0.66
C LYS A 41 -12.09 -1.97 -0.17
N HIS A 42 -11.67 -1.31 0.91
CA HIS A 42 -12.44 -0.24 1.58
C HIS A 42 -11.56 0.97 1.90
N PRO A 43 -10.94 1.60 0.89
CA PRO A 43 -9.97 2.69 1.14
C PRO A 43 -10.61 3.91 1.82
N HIS A 44 -11.92 4.10 1.68
CA HIS A 44 -12.64 5.21 2.32
C HIS A 44 -12.56 5.21 3.85
N MET A 45 -12.19 4.08 4.46
CA MET A 45 -11.99 4.00 5.92
C MET A 45 -10.82 4.87 6.39
N LEU A 46 -9.84 5.12 5.53
CA LEU A 46 -8.62 5.87 5.87
C LEU A 46 -8.36 7.05 4.94
N ILE A 47 -8.92 7.03 3.74
CA ILE A 47 -8.73 8.09 2.75
C ILE A 47 -10.10 8.66 2.42
N GLU A 48 -10.38 9.83 2.97
CA GLU A 48 -11.65 10.52 2.71
C GLU A 48 -11.82 10.79 1.22
N GLY A 49 -13.00 10.45 0.70
CA GLY A 49 -13.34 10.69 -0.70
C GLY A 49 -12.84 9.65 -1.69
N LEU A 50 -12.10 8.65 -1.24
CA LEU A 50 -11.65 7.55 -2.12
C LEU A 50 -12.48 6.31 -1.85
N HIS A 51 -13.20 5.85 -2.87
CA HIS A 51 -14.07 4.67 -2.77
C HIS A 51 -13.68 3.60 -3.78
N CYS A 52 -13.72 2.34 -3.36
CA CYS A 52 -13.60 1.21 -4.26
C CYS A 52 -15.01 0.81 -4.71
N ARG A 53 -15.34 1.08 -5.98
CA ARG A 53 -16.67 0.82 -6.55
C ARG A 53 -16.85 -0.63 -6.94
N SER A 54 -15.80 -1.27 -7.42
CA SER A 54 -15.81 -2.68 -7.73
C SER A 54 -14.43 -3.30 -7.56
N VAL A 55 -14.40 -4.59 -7.23
CA VAL A 55 -13.17 -5.35 -7.09
C VAL A 55 -13.36 -6.76 -7.63
N LYS A 56 -12.39 -7.22 -8.42
CA LYS A 56 -12.28 -8.60 -8.86
C LYS A 56 -11.06 -9.22 -8.20
N GLU A 57 -11.27 -10.31 -7.47
CA GLU A 57 -10.21 -10.99 -6.74
C GLU A 57 -9.91 -12.35 -7.37
N TYR A 58 -8.64 -12.65 -7.55
CA TYR A 58 -8.20 -13.96 -8.04
C TYR A 58 -6.76 -14.25 -7.58
N THR A 59 -6.34 -15.49 -7.72
CA THR A 59 -4.97 -15.91 -7.49
C THR A 59 -4.26 -16.04 -8.83
N ASN A 60 -3.09 -15.43 -8.98
CA ASN A 60 -2.31 -15.50 -10.21
C ASN A 60 -1.44 -16.78 -10.27
N ASP A 61 -0.73 -16.96 -11.38
CA ASP A 61 0.12 -18.15 -11.60
C ASP A 61 1.28 -18.26 -10.62
N ALA A 62 1.71 -17.13 -10.03
CA ALA A 62 2.75 -17.09 -9.01
C ALA A 62 2.24 -17.36 -7.59
N GLY A 63 0.93 -17.58 -7.43
CA GLY A 63 0.31 -17.83 -6.12
C GLY A 63 -0.03 -16.58 -5.34
N ALA A 64 0.13 -15.39 -5.91
CA ALA A 64 -0.24 -14.14 -5.26
C ALA A 64 -1.75 -13.86 -5.41
N THR A 65 -2.32 -13.20 -4.42
CA THR A 65 -3.70 -12.69 -4.51
C THR A 65 -3.67 -11.37 -5.28
N VAL A 66 -4.54 -11.27 -6.28
CA VAL A 66 -4.64 -10.07 -7.12
C VAL A 66 -6.03 -9.47 -6.99
N LEU A 67 -6.10 -8.16 -6.78
CA LEU A 67 -7.33 -7.40 -6.78
C LEU A 67 -7.29 -6.42 -7.96
N GLU A 68 -8.22 -6.56 -8.88
CA GLU A 68 -8.44 -5.56 -9.92
C GLU A 68 -9.55 -4.63 -9.44
N ARG A 69 -9.21 -3.36 -9.20
CA ARG A 69 -10.12 -2.40 -8.58
C ARG A 69 -10.55 -1.32 -9.53
N GLU A 70 -11.78 -0.87 -9.35
CA GLU A 70 -12.26 0.39 -9.90
C GLU A 70 -12.46 1.37 -8.76
N LEU A 71 -11.76 2.48 -8.81
CA LEU A 71 -11.73 3.49 -7.75
C LEU A 71 -12.40 4.77 -8.20
N VAL A 72 -13.08 5.42 -7.27
CA VAL A 72 -13.73 6.71 -7.50
C VAL A 72 -13.21 7.71 -6.48
N ALA A 73 -12.69 8.83 -6.97
CA ALA A 73 -12.23 9.96 -6.16
C ALA A 73 -12.88 11.24 -6.71
N GLY A 74 -13.96 11.71 -6.04
CA GLY A 74 -14.76 12.81 -6.55
C GLY A 74 -15.39 12.45 -7.90
N HIS A 75 -15.04 13.18 -8.96
CA HIS A 75 -15.51 12.90 -10.32
C HIS A 75 -14.57 11.99 -11.12
N ALA A 76 -13.39 11.70 -10.59
CA ALA A 76 -12.41 10.85 -11.26
C ALA A 76 -12.72 9.38 -11.01
N VAL A 77 -12.63 8.58 -12.08
CA VAL A 77 -12.73 7.12 -12.02
C VAL A 77 -11.43 6.57 -12.60
N PHE A 78 -10.78 5.68 -11.86
CA PHE A 78 -9.56 5.07 -12.33
C PHE A 78 -9.47 3.61 -11.87
N HIS A 79 -8.56 2.87 -12.48
CA HIS A 79 -8.38 1.46 -12.22
C HIS A 79 -6.95 1.21 -11.74
N ASP A 80 -6.79 0.27 -10.82
CA ASP A 80 -5.49 -0.22 -10.44
C ASP A 80 -5.53 -1.74 -10.20
N THR A 81 -4.36 -2.31 -10.01
CA THR A 81 -4.20 -3.71 -9.64
C THR A 81 -3.42 -3.77 -8.35
N VAL A 82 -3.95 -4.48 -7.35
CA VAL A 82 -3.28 -4.71 -6.07
C VAL A 82 -2.83 -6.16 -6.04
N THR A 83 -1.54 -6.38 -5.84
CA THR A 83 -0.96 -7.72 -5.74
C THR A 83 -0.48 -7.94 -4.32
N VAL A 84 -0.98 -8.98 -3.66
CA VAL A 84 -0.68 -9.31 -2.27
C VAL A 84 0.10 -10.61 -2.21
N THR A 85 1.30 -10.54 -1.66
CA THR A 85 2.14 -11.69 -1.34
C THR A 85 2.35 -11.76 0.16
N GLU A 86 3.15 -12.72 0.62
CA GLU A 86 3.43 -12.95 2.04
C GLU A 86 4.08 -11.75 2.73
N ASP A 87 4.89 -10.99 1.99
CA ASP A 87 5.73 -9.91 2.53
C ASP A 87 5.57 -8.57 1.83
N ARG A 88 4.62 -8.46 0.89
CA ARG A 88 4.51 -7.25 0.08
C ARG A 88 3.10 -7.06 -0.48
N VAL A 89 2.67 -5.80 -0.52
CA VAL A 89 1.45 -5.38 -1.18
C VAL A 89 1.81 -4.29 -2.19
N VAL A 90 1.48 -4.48 -3.46
CA VAL A 90 1.79 -3.54 -4.53
C VAL A 90 0.51 -3.03 -5.17
N PHE A 91 0.36 -1.72 -5.21
CA PHE A 91 -0.74 -1.01 -5.87
C PHE A 91 -0.18 -0.42 -7.16
N ALA A 92 -0.64 -0.89 -8.31
CA ALA A 92 -0.13 -0.46 -9.60
C ALA A 92 -1.23 0.19 -10.43
N VAL A 93 -1.05 1.47 -10.76
CA VAL A 93 -1.92 2.21 -11.66
C VAL A 93 -1.30 2.17 -13.06
N PRO A 94 -1.98 1.59 -14.07
CA PRO A 94 -1.45 1.56 -15.41
C PRO A 94 -1.55 2.92 -16.10
N GLU A 95 -0.72 3.16 -17.09
CA GLU A 95 -0.85 4.35 -17.93
C GLU A 95 -2.13 4.27 -18.76
N THR A 96 -2.90 5.35 -18.73
CA THR A 96 -4.08 5.55 -19.57
C THR A 96 -3.93 6.89 -20.31
N GLY A 97 -4.91 7.25 -21.13
CA GLY A 97 -4.91 8.56 -21.80
C GLY A 97 -4.89 9.73 -20.82
N ASP A 98 -5.45 9.56 -19.64
CA ASP A 98 -5.64 10.61 -18.64
C ASP A 98 -4.67 10.53 -17.47
N MET A 99 -4.02 9.38 -17.25
CA MET A 99 -3.17 9.13 -16.09
C MET A 99 -1.83 8.54 -16.50
N LYS A 100 -0.77 9.01 -15.86
CA LYS A 100 0.55 8.38 -15.94
C LYS A 100 0.61 7.16 -15.04
N ALA A 101 1.44 6.18 -15.40
CA ALA A 101 1.66 5.01 -14.57
C ALA A 101 2.32 5.35 -13.24
N SER A 102 1.91 4.67 -12.19
CA SER A 102 2.51 4.81 -10.86
C SER A 102 2.38 3.52 -10.08
N THR A 103 3.27 3.31 -9.11
CA THR A 103 3.17 2.21 -8.16
C THR A 103 3.36 2.70 -6.74
N PHE A 104 2.66 2.04 -5.83
CA PHE A 104 2.82 2.21 -4.40
C PHE A 104 2.98 0.81 -3.80
N ALA A 105 4.06 0.58 -3.08
CA ALA A 105 4.33 -0.72 -2.48
C ALA A 105 4.53 -0.61 -0.98
N ILE A 106 4.01 -1.60 -0.26
CA ILE A 106 4.20 -1.75 1.17
C ILE A 106 4.93 -3.08 1.38
N SER A 107 6.17 -3.02 1.89
CA SER A 107 6.93 -4.20 2.24
C SER A 107 6.84 -4.43 3.75
N LEU A 108 6.72 -5.70 4.14
CA LEU A 108 6.60 -6.14 5.52
C LEU A 108 7.90 -6.80 5.95
N GLU A 109 8.59 -6.19 6.92
CA GLU A 109 9.88 -6.68 7.42
C GLU A 109 9.82 -6.88 8.93
N GLY A 110 10.68 -7.75 9.43
CA GLY A 110 10.77 -8.02 10.86
C GLY A 110 9.75 -9.02 11.37
N GLY A 111 9.54 -9.03 12.68
CA GLY A 111 8.54 -9.86 13.35
C GLY A 111 9.08 -11.09 14.08
N ASP A 112 10.32 -11.51 13.86
CA ASP A 112 10.94 -12.63 14.59
C ASP A 112 11.80 -12.06 15.72
N GLY A 113 11.18 -11.81 16.87
CA GLY A 113 11.84 -11.14 18.00
C GLY A 113 12.27 -9.71 17.70
N LYS A 114 11.81 -9.16 16.60
CA LYS A 114 12.10 -7.79 16.14
C LYS A 114 10.80 -7.04 15.88
N ASP A 115 10.87 -5.73 15.90
CA ASP A 115 9.72 -4.93 15.53
C ASP A 115 9.34 -5.17 14.07
N LEU A 116 8.05 -5.08 13.77
CA LEU A 116 7.56 -5.06 12.41
C LEU A 116 7.88 -3.71 11.79
N VAL A 117 8.40 -3.72 10.58
CA VAL A 117 8.67 -2.50 9.83
C VAL A 117 7.83 -2.54 8.56
N LEU A 118 7.04 -1.49 8.36
CA LEU A 118 6.33 -1.26 7.10
C LEU A 118 7.16 -0.27 6.29
N ARG A 119 7.62 -0.69 5.13
CA ARG A 119 8.36 0.17 4.20
C ARG A 119 7.42 0.57 3.09
N PHE A 120 7.21 1.87 2.93
CA PHE A 120 6.35 2.46 1.91
C PHE A 120 7.21 3.02 0.80
N HIS A 121 6.97 2.57 -0.41
CA HIS A 121 7.78 2.92 -1.58
C HIS A 121 6.87 3.41 -2.71
N TYR A 122 7.20 4.59 -3.27
CA TYR A 122 6.43 5.23 -4.32
C TYR A 122 7.28 5.39 -5.58
N GLU A 123 6.72 4.96 -6.70
CA GLU A 123 7.32 5.17 -8.03
C GLU A 123 6.30 5.79 -8.97
N GLU A 124 6.77 6.61 -9.90
CA GLU A 124 5.92 7.18 -10.93
C GLU A 124 6.65 7.28 -12.25
N ASP A 125 5.90 7.49 -13.34
CA ASP A 125 6.47 7.71 -14.66
C ASP A 125 7.52 8.82 -14.61
N GLU A 126 8.68 8.58 -15.19
CA GLU A 126 9.81 9.52 -15.16
C GLU A 126 9.50 10.86 -15.82
N THR A 127 8.46 10.94 -16.66
CA THR A 127 8.03 12.17 -17.31
C THR A 127 7.21 13.08 -16.41
N VAL A 128 6.73 12.58 -15.26
CA VAL A 128 5.98 13.39 -14.30
C VAL A 128 6.92 14.36 -13.61
N LYS A 129 6.61 15.66 -13.73
CA LYS A 129 7.39 16.74 -13.11
C LYS A 129 6.42 17.69 -12.42
N LEU A 130 6.62 17.89 -11.13
CA LEU A 130 5.81 18.80 -10.33
C LEU A 130 6.70 19.90 -9.76
N PRO A 131 6.15 21.12 -9.55
CA PRO A 131 6.87 22.15 -8.80
C PRO A 131 7.28 21.66 -7.43
N ALA A 132 8.42 22.09 -6.92
CA ALA A 132 9.00 21.61 -5.66
C ALA A 132 8.03 21.73 -4.48
N HIS A 133 7.25 22.82 -4.39
CA HIS A 133 6.29 23.00 -3.30
C HIS A 133 5.12 22.03 -3.38
N ILE A 134 4.69 21.62 -4.59
CA ILE A 134 3.65 20.62 -4.79
C ILE A 134 4.18 19.23 -4.43
N GLU A 135 5.41 18.91 -4.82
CA GLU A 135 6.05 17.65 -4.42
C GLU A 135 6.17 17.54 -2.90
N GLY A 136 6.54 18.60 -2.23
CA GLY A 136 6.63 18.65 -0.77
C GLY A 136 5.30 18.40 -0.08
N LEU A 137 4.21 19.00 -0.59
CA LEU A 137 2.86 18.79 -0.08
C LEU A 137 2.41 17.35 -0.30
N ARG A 138 2.67 16.80 -1.48
CA ARG A 138 2.32 15.42 -1.83
C ARG A 138 3.03 14.42 -0.93
N THR A 139 4.34 14.57 -0.74
CA THR A 139 5.14 13.72 0.14
C THR A 139 4.62 13.76 1.57
N LYS A 140 4.29 14.94 2.07
CA LYS A 140 3.72 15.12 3.41
C LYS A 140 2.38 14.41 3.56
N ALA A 141 1.52 14.50 2.53
CA ALA A 141 0.22 13.82 2.52
C ALA A 141 0.39 12.29 2.49
N TRP A 142 1.29 11.78 1.69
CA TRP A 142 1.60 10.35 1.64
C TRP A 142 2.11 9.84 2.99
N LYS A 143 3.02 10.56 3.60
CA LYS A 143 3.59 10.20 4.91
C LYS A 143 2.51 10.15 5.99
N ALA A 144 1.62 11.14 6.02
CA ALA A 144 0.50 11.17 6.97
C ALA A 144 -0.46 10.00 6.75
N LYS A 145 -0.82 9.72 5.50
CA LYS A 145 -1.67 8.57 5.15
C LYS A 145 -1.04 7.26 5.61
N ASP A 146 0.23 7.07 5.34
CA ASP A 146 0.94 5.83 5.68
C ASP A 146 1.06 5.65 7.19
N GLN A 147 1.28 6.73 7.93
CA GLN A 147 1.27 6.71 9.40
C GLN A 147 -0.12 6.33 9.95
N ASP A 148 -1.17 6.86 9.37
CA ASP A 148 -2.55 6.53 9.75
C ASP A 148 -2.87 5.06 9.45
N LEU A 149 -2.45 4.56 8.29
CA LEU A 149 -2.62 3.15 7.92
C LEU A 149 -1.87 2.23 8.88
N ALA A 150 -0.63 2.56 9.20
CA ALA A 150 0.17 1.77 10.16
C ALA A 150 -0.47 1.77 11.55
N ALA A 151 -0.96 2.90 12.02
CA ALA A 151 -1.65 3.01 13.31
C ALA A 151 -2.95 2.19 13.33
N TRP A 152 -3.71 2.21 12.25
CA TRP A 152 -4.92 1.40 12.12
C TRP A 152 -4.59 -0.10 12.16
N CYS A 153 -3.55 -0.52 11.45
CA CYS A 153 -3.08 -1.91 11.48
C CYS A 153 -2.63 -2.31 12.90
N ALA A 154 -1.83 -1.48 13.57
CA ALA A 154 -1.36 -1.76 14.92
C ALA A 154 -2.53 -1.96 15.89
N LYS A 155 -3.53 -1.09 15.82
CA LYS A 155 -4.74 -1.18 16.64
C LYS A 155 -5.46 -2.53 16.44
N HIS A 156 -5.62 -2.96 15.19
CA HIS A 156 -6.32 -4.22 14.89
C HIS A 156 -5.47 -5.46 15.17
N LEU A 157 -4.15 -5.32 15.23
CA LEU A 157 -3.25 -6.38 15.65
C LEU A 157 -3.13 -6.47 17.19
N GLY A 158 -3.57 -5.45 17.91
CA GLY A 158 -3.48 -5.38 19.37
C GLY A 158 -2.09 -5.02 19.88
N ILE A 159 -1.35 -4.28 19.11
CA ILE A 159 0.04 -3.85 19.44
C ILE A 159 0.21 -2.32 19.51
#